data_99f3cde8fddc7b9df88810d0d5da4b1c
#
_entry.id   99f3cde8fddc7b9df88810d0d5da4b1c
#
_cell.length_a   1.000
_cell.length_b   1.000
_cell.length_c   1.000
_cell.angle_alpha   90.00
_cell.angle_beta   90.00
_cell.angle_gamma   90.00
#
_symmetry.space_group_name_H-M   'P 1'
#
loop_
_entity.id
_entity.type
_entity.pdbx_description
1 polymer ?
#
loop_
_entity_poly.entity_id
_entity_poly.type
_entity_poly.pdbx_seq_one_letter_code
_entity_poly.pdbx_strand_id
1 'polypeptide(L)'
;MIAITSKAVSPRVRWLAAGLTGTVLAGVTGCGDDKPAVAPSSSPSAASSSPSPTVDAENAEAEAAALTAYQNYVRSYVAASNKGDYNAKLDRFVADPALLTVRQDLLIKFQQGLVTTGEPVSAPAVSKVDTTRRPFTAEIEDCFDTSGWDVVSKKTGKSARTKGQATRYVVIAQAELFGDGQWRIREVSAQRERSC
;
A
#
# COMPACT_ATOMS: atom_id res chain seq x y z
N MET A 1 -21.89 4.61 -34.86
CA MET A 1 -22.20 3.31 -34.24
C MET A 1 -21.29 2.26 -34.86
N ILE A 2 -20.27 1.84 -34.18
CA ILE A 2 -19.40 0.72 -34.58
C ILE A 2 -19.30 -0.19 -33.35
N ALA A 3 -19.94 -1.35 -33.45
CA ALA A 3 -19.89 -2.40 -32.43
C ALA A 3 -18.58 -3.19 -32.58
N ILE A 4 -17.75 -3.21 -31.55
CA ILE A 4 -16.56 -4.06 -31.48
C ILE A 4 -16.88 -5.24 -30.55
N THR A 5 -17.02 -6.42 -31.14
CA THR A 5 -17.25 -7.69 -30.46
C THR A 5 -15.90 -8.25 -30.02
N SER A 6 -15.62 -8.26 -28.71
CA SER A 6 -14.42 -8.89 -28.14
C SER A 6 -14.66 -10.37 -27.88
N LYS A 7 -13.94 -11.23 -28.57
CA LYS A 7 -13.86 -12.67 -28.30
C LYS A 7 -12.91 -12.92 -27.11
N ALA A 8 -13.43 -13.55 -26.08
CA ALA A 8 -12.67 -14.07 -24.95
C ALA A 8 -11.87 -15.29 -25.38
N VAL A 9 -10.55 -15.24 -25.21
CA VAL A 9 -9.64 -16.38 -25.36
C VAL A 9 -9.21 -16.81 -23.96
N SER A 10 -9.56 -18.05 -23.60
CA SER A 10 -9.24 -18.67 -22.32
C SER A 10 -7.97 -19.53 -22.50
N PRO A 11 -6.86 -19.31 -21.76
CA PRO A 11 -5.73 -20.24 -21.76
C PRO A 11 -5.94 -21.30 -20.68
N ARG A 12 -6.02 -22.55 -21.13
CA ARG A 12 -5.94 -23.74 -20.26
C ARG A 12 -4.48 -23.97 -19.86
N VAL A 13 -4.15 -23.73 -18.60
CA VAL A 13 -2.86 -24.12 -18.02
C VAL A 13 -2.94 -25.57 -17.56
N ARG A 14 -2.13 -26.45 -18.18
CA ARG A 14 -1.93 -27.86 -17.79
C ARG A 14 -0.83 -27.92 -16.73
N TRP A 15 -1.18 -28.43 -15.55
CA TRP A 15 -0.21 -28.78 -14.52
C TRP A 15 0.39 -30.16 -14.82
N LEU A 16 1.69 -30.23 -14.95
CA LEU A 16 2.46 -31.48 -14.97
C LEU A 16 3.01 -31.68 -13.54
N ALA A 17 2.59 -32.78 -12.93
CA ALA A 17 3.13 -33.29 -11.68
C ALA A 17 4.43 -34.05 -11.99
N ALA A 18 5.52 -33.75 -11.33
CA ALA A 18 6.72 -34.58 -11.28
C ALA A 18 7.04 -34.87 -9.82
N GLY A 19 6.90 -36.13 -9.43
CA GLY A 19 7.34 -36.64 -8.13
C GLY A 19 8.82 -36.98 -8.15
N LEU A 20 9.49 -36.88 -7.00
CA LEU A 20 10.78 -37.52 -6.74
C LEU A 20 10.82 -37.97 -5.28
N THR A 21 10.92 -39.28 -5.15
CA THR A 21 11.21 -40.10 -3.99
C THR A 21 12.71 -40.12 -3.67
N GLY A 22 13.09 -40.31 -2.43
CA GLY A 22 14.44 -40.72 -1.98
C GLY A 22 14.76 -40.20 -0.60
N THR A 23 15.03 -40.90 0.41
CA THR A 23 15.66 -42.14 0.81
C THR A 23 16.16 -41.93 2.26
N VAL A 24 15.84 -42.85 3.07
CA VAL A 24 16.25 -43.06 4.51
C VAL A 24 17.76 -43.23 4.64
N LEU A 25 18.35 -42.73 5.74
CA LEU A 25 19.55 -43.31 6.35
C LEU A 25 19.49 -43.17 7.88
N ALA A 26 19.53 -44.34 8.50
CA ALA A 26 19.63 -44.58 9.94
C ALA A 26 21.11 -44.74 10.37
N GLY A 27 21.33 -44.62 11.66
CA GLY A 27 22.54 -45.08 12.38
C GLY A 27 23.18 -43.91 13.14
N VAL A 28 23.64 -43.99 14.35
CA VAL A 28 24.27 -45.07 15.12
C VAL A 28 24.15 -44.71 16.63
N THR A 29 23.90 -45.71 17.43
CA THR A 29 24.02 -45.74 18.88
C THR A 29 25.47 -45.64 19.36
N GLY A 30 25.73 -44.91 20.45
CA GLY A 30 26.98 -44.91 21.19
C GLY A 30 26.72 -44.71 22.68
N CYS A 31 26.67 -45.80 23.44
CA CYS A 31 26.79 -45.79 24.91
C CYS A 31 28.26 -45.64 25.30
N GLY A 32 28.53 -44.79 26.29
CA GLY A 32 29.79 -44.69 26.99
C GLY A 32 29.54 -44.16 28.40
N ASP A 33 29.63 -45.04 29.39
CA ASP A 33 29.72 -44.72 30.83
C ASP A 33 31.04 -44.01 31.13
N ASP A 34 30.96 -42.95 31.96
CA ASP A 34 31.84 -42.75 33.09
C ASP A 34 31.41 -41.54 33.94
N LYS A 35 31.52 -41.65 35.24
CA LYS A 35 31.06 -40.82 36.35
C LYS A 35 32.23 -39.97 36.90
N PRO A 36 32.03 -39.03 37.88
CA PRO A 36 31.33 -37.74 37.82
C PRO A 36 32.31 -36.58 38.08
N ALA A 37 32.06 -35.44 37.49
CA ALA A 37 32.68 -34.15 37.87
C ALA A 37 31.59 -33.15 38.24
N VAL A 38 31.75 -32.59 39.45
CA VAL A 38 30.90 -31.56 40.03
C VAL A 38 30.89 -30.34 39.11
N ALA A 39 29.72 -30.00 38.54
CA ALA A 39 29.52 -28.79 37.76
C ALA A 39 29.13 -27.61 38.67
N PRO A 40 29.66 -26.40 38.44
CA PRO A 40 29.12 -25.21 39.07
C PRO A 40 27.73 -24.92 38.48
N SER A 41 26.80 -24.67 39.36
CA SER A 41 25.41 -24.29 39.08
C SER A 41 25.38 -23.00 38.24
N SER A 42 25.23 -23.14 36.94
CA SER A 42 24.84 -22.03 36.10
C SER A 42 23.32 -21.81 36.25
N SER A 43 22.93 -20.73 36.91
CA SER A 43 21.57 -20.24 36.94
C SER A 43 21.06 -20.15 35.50
N PRO A 44 19.84 -20.66 35.20
CA PRO A 44 19.22 -20.40 33.92
C PRO A 44 18.96 -18.90 33.81
N SER A 45 19.64 -18.27 32.86
CA SER A 45 19.32 -16.93 32.40
C SER A 45 17.86 -16.99 31.91
N ALA A 46 16.95 -16.40 32.68
CA ALA A 46 15.57 -16.26 32.26
C ALA A 46 15.59 -15.48 30.95
N ALA A 47 15.34 -16.18 29.84
CA ALA A 47 15.04 -15.54 28.58
C ALA A 47 13.78 -14.70 28.82
N SER A 48 13.95 -13.37 28.81
CA SER A 48 12.87 -12.41 28.90
C SER A 48 12.06 -12.60 27.61
N SER A 49 11.00 -13.40 27.68
CA SER A 49 10.02 -13.50 26.61
C SER A 49 9.31 -12.16 26.55
N SER A 50 9.65 -11.36 25.53
CA SER A 50 8.87 -10.17 25.18
C SER A 50 7.41 -10.62 24.95
N PRO A 51 6.42 -10.02 25.61
CA PRO A 51 5.03 -10.40 25.38
C PRO A 51 4.69 -10.22 23.91
N SER A 52 4.05 -11.21 23.30
CA SER A 52 3.46 -11.06 21.98
C SER A 52 2.46 -9.91 22.03
N PRO A 53 2.46 -9.00 21.01
CA PRO A 53 1.51 -7.91 20.95
C PRO A 53 0.07 -8.46 21.00
N THR A 54 -0.80 -7.76 21.70
CA THR A 54 -2.23 -8.06 21.67
C THR A 54 -2.81 -7.62 20.32
N VAL A 55 -3.93 -8.22 19.89
CA VAL A 55 -4.62 -7.86 18.63
C VAL A 55 -4.90 -6.34 18.58
N ASP A 56 -5.27 -5.74 19.69
CA ASP A 56 -5.53 -4.29 19.77
C ASP A 56 -4.26 -3.45 19.53
N ALA A 57 -3.12 -3.88 20.05
CA ALA A 57 -1.84 -3.21 19.83
C ALA A 57 -1.37 -3.37 18.37
N GLU A 58 -1.56 -4.54 17.76
CA GLU A 58 -1.24 -4.79 16.35
C GLU A 58 -2.13 -3.95 15.43
N ASN A 59 -3.43 -3.84 15.72
CA ASN A 59 -4.35 -2.97 14.99
C ASN A 59 -3.93 -1.51 15.07
N ALA A 60 -3.59 -1.00 16.25
CA ALA A 60 -3.18 0.40 16.44
C ALA A 60 -1.88 0.70 15.67
N GLU A 61 -0.92 -0.20 15.63
CA GLU A 61 0.30 -0.07 14.86
C GLU A 61 0.00 -0.07 13.34
N ALA A 62 -0.86 -0.99 12.89
CA ALA A 62 -1.28 -1.09 11.50
C ALA A 62 -2.02 0.17 11.03
N GLU A 63 -2.93 0.72 11.87
CA GLU A 63 -3.64 1.98 11.59
C GLU A 63 -2.66 3.14 11.41
N ALA A 64 -1.73 3.32 12.33
CA ALA A 64 -0.74 4.39 12.28
C ALA A 64 0.17 4.28 11.04
N ALA A 65 0.59 3.05 10.71
CA ALA A 65 1.45 2.78 9.55
C ALA A 65 0.71 3.00 8.22
N ALA A 66 -0.52 2.52 8.10
CA ALA A 66 -1.37 2.72 6.92
C ALA A 66 -1.68 4.21 6.69
N LEU A 67 -2.00 4.94 7.76
CA LEU A 67 -2.23 6.39 7.72
C LEU A 67 -0.98 7.14 7.25
N THR A 68 0.19 6.76 7.76
CA THR A 68 1.48 7.33 7.35
C THR A 68 1.74 7.07 5.86
N ALA A 69 1.46 5.86 5.36
CA ALA A 69 1.61 5.52 3.95
C ALA A 69 0.70 6.39 3.07
N TYR A 70 -0.56 6.58 3.46
CA TYR A 70 -1.50 7.44 2.75
C TYR A 70 -1.03 8.90 2.69
N GLN A 71 -0.62 9.47 3.82
CA GLN A 71 -0.12 10.84 3.89
C GLN A 71 1.13 11.04 3.01
N ASN A 72 2.03 10.05 2.97
CA ASN A 72 3.21 10.06 2.10
C ASN A 72 2.82 9.97 0.62
N TYR A 73 1.82 9.15 0.29
CA TYR A 73 1.24 9.09 -1.06
C TYR A 73 0.70 10.46 -1.49
N VAL A 74 -0.21 11.06 -0.71
CA VAL A 74 -0.81 12.36 -1.01
C VAL A 74 0.27 13.42 -1.23
N ARG A 75 1.22 13.54 -0.30
CA ARG A 75 2.34 14.50 -0.39
C ARG A 75 3.16 14.31 -1.66
N SER A 76 3.50 13.07 -1.98
CA SER A 76 4.33 12.75 -3.14
C SER A 76 3.59 13.01 -4.45
N TYR A 77 2.30 12.68 -4.52
CA TYR A 77 1.44 12.92 -5.67
C TYR A 77 1.24 14.43 -5.91
N VAL A 78 0.97 15.21 -4.84
CA VAL A 78 0.85 16.67 -4.93
C VAL A 78 2.15 17.29 -5.44
N ALA A 79 3.28 16.89 -4.88
CA ALA A 79 4.59 17.39 -5.32
C ALA A 79 4.89 17.06 -6.79
N ALA A 80 4.56 15.84 -7.24
CA ALA A 80 4.72 15.43 -8.63
C ALA A 80 3.80 16.24 -9.57
N SER A 81 2.53 16.41 -9.19
CA SER A 81 1.55 17.18 -9.96
C SER A 81 1.92 18.65 -10.09
N ASN A 82 2.40 19.28 -9.00
CA ASN A 82 2.83 20.69 -8.99
C ASN A 82 4.07 20.91 -9.86
N LYS A 83 5.00 19.93 -9.91
CA LYS A 83 6.19 19.99 -10.77
C LYS A 83 5.90 19.60 -12.23
N GLY A 84 4.78 18.93 -12.50
CA GLY A 84 4.49 18.29 -13.79
C GLY A 84 5.45 17.11 -14.05
N ASP A 85 5.85 16.40 -13.00
CA ASP A 85 6.75 15.26 -13.08
C ASP A 85 5.95 13.95 -13.26
N TYR A 86 5.76 13.54 -14.52
CA TYR A 86 5.05 12.30 -14.85
C TYR A 86 5.90 11.04 -14.63
N ASN A 87 7.22 11.17 -14.35
CA ASN A 87 8.13 10.07 -14.04
C ASN A 87 8.40 9.94 -12.54
N ALA A 88 7.63 10.63 -11.69
CA ALA A 88 7.81 10.58 -10.25
C ALA A 88 7.80 9.15 -9.71
N LYS A 89 8.74 8.84 -8.81
CA LYS A 89 8.86 7.52 -8.16
C LYS A 89 7.85 7.40 -7.02
N LEU A 90 6.64 6.98 -7.34
CA LEU A 90 5.53 6.83 -6.38
C LEU A 90 5.39 5.39 -5.86
N ASP A 91 6.10 4.43 -6.44
CA ASP A 91 6.05 3.00 -6.12
C ASP A 91 6.42 2.64 -4.67
N ARG A 92 7.08 3.56 -3.95
CA ARG A 92 7.32 3.41 -2.50
C ARG A 92 6.04 3.51 -1.66
N PHE A 93 5.04 4.25 -2.14
CA PHE A 93 3.83 4.57 -1.37
C PHE A 93 2.56 4.04 -2.03
N VAL A 94 2.64 3.70 -3.32
CA VAL A 94 1.49 3.25 -4.12
C VAL A 94 1.86 1.98 -4.87
N ALA A 95 0.95 1.01 -4.89
CA ALA A 95 1.07 -0.22 -5.67
C ALA A 95 -0.07 -0.31 -6.71
N ASP A 96 0.06 -1.22 -7.67
CA ASP A 96 -1.00 -1.47 -8.64
C ASP A 96 -2.28 -2.02 -7.97
N PRO A 97 -3.47 -1.62 -8.45
CA PRO A 97 -3.74 -0.83 -9.66
C PRO A 97 -3.66 0.71 -9.48
N ALA A 98 -3.63 1.23 -8.24
CA ALA A 98 -3.60 2.68 -8.01
C ALA A 98 -2.37 3.36 -8.63
N LEU A 99 -1.21 2.71 -8.61
CA LEU A 99 0.03 3.24 -9.20
C LEU A 99 -0.14 3.52 -10.70
N LEU A 100 -0.77 2.59 -11.44
CA LEU A 100 -1.05 2.78 -12.86
C LEU A 100 -1.96 3.99 -13.09
N THR A 101 -3.04 4.10 -12.31
CA THR A 101 -4.00 5.22 -12.41
C THR A 101 -3.32 6.56 -12.15
N VAL A 102 -2.49 6.64 -11.11
CA VAL A 102 -1.77 7.88 -10.76
C VAL A 102 -0.75 8.27 -11.84
N ARG A 103 -0.01 7.29 -12.38
CA ARG A 103 0.93 7.52 -13.48
C ARG A 103 0.22 8.01 -14.76
N GLN A 104 -0.93 7.43 -15.08
CA GLN A 104 -1.75 7.87 -16.22
C GLN A 104 -2.24 9.30 -16.02
N ASP A 105 -2.72 9.66 -14.85
CA ASP A 105 -3.16 11.02 -14.53
C ASP A 105 -2.02 12.04 -14.69
N LEU A 106 -0.84 11.76 -14.14
CA LEU A 106 0.33 12.63 -14.28
C LEU A 106 0.77 12.77 -15.74
N LEU A 107 0.76 11.67 -16.50
CA LEU A 107 1.11 11.68 -17.93
C LEU A 107 0.12 12.48 -18.77
N ILE A 108 -1.19 12.33 -18.52
CA ILE A 108 -2.24 13.08 -19.21
C ILE A 108 -2.08 14.58 -18.93
N LYS A 109 -1.88 14.98 -17.69
CA LYS A 109 -1.61 16.39 -17.33
C LYS A 109 -0.39 16.92 -18.08
N PHE A 110 0.71 16.16 -18.07
CA PHE A 110 1.92 16.53 -18.80
C PHE A 110 1.68 16.73 -20.30
N GLN A 111 0.99 15.78 -20.97
CA GLN A 111 0.67 15.86 -22.40
C GLN A 111 -0.24 17.04 -22.75
N GLN A 112 -1.13 17.41 -21.84
CA GLN A 112 -2.03 18.56 -22.00
C GLN A 112 -1.38 19.89 -21.61
N GLY A 113 -0.12 19.88 -21.16
CA GLY A 113 0.57 21.08 -20.69
C GLY A 113 -0.04 21.65 -19.41
N LEU A 114 -0.59 20.77 -18.56
CA LEU A 114 -1.19 21.10 -17.27
C LEU A 114 -0.24 20.77 -16.13
N VAL A 115 -0.33 21.55 -15.08
CA VAL A 115 0.27 21.28 -13.76
C VAL A 115 -0.74 21.64 -12.67
N THR A 116 -0.45 21.30 -11.44
CA THR A 116 -1.23 21.84 -10.32
C THR A 116 -0.45 22.95 -9.62
N THR A 117 -1.17 23.77 -8.86
CA THR A 117 -0.58 24.84 -8.05
C THR A 117 -1.32 24.93 -6.72
N GLY A 118 -0.61 25.32 -5.66
CA GLY A 118 -1.13 25.30 -4.29
C GLY A 118 -1.07 23.91 -3.66
N GLU A 119 -1.85 23.71 -2.62
CA GLU A 119 -1.92 22.46 -1.86
C GLU A 119 -3.35 22.14 -1.46
N PRO A 120 -3.76 20.85 -1.46
CA PRO A 120 -5.03 20.42 -0.90
C PRO A 120 -4.95 20.39 0.63
N VAL A 121 -6.11 20.49 1.28
CA VAL A 121 -6.25 20.13 2.68
C VAL A 121 -6.74 18.69 2.74
N SER A 122 -6.05 17.85 3.52
CA SER A 122 -6.31 16.42 3.69
C SER A 122 -6.50 16.15 5.18
N ALA A 123 -7.58 15.48 5.54
CA ALA A 123 -7.92 15.10 6.91
C ALA A 123 -8.28 13.60 6.98
N PRO A 124 -7.30 12.70 6.73
CA PRO A 124 -7.53 11.28 6.65
C PRO A 124 -7.70 10.65 8.03
N ALA A 125 -8.58 9.65 8.10
CA ALA A 125 -8.74 8.76 9.25
C ALA A 125 -8.87 7.31 8.75
N VAL A 126 -8.36 6.35 9.53
CA VAL A 126 -8.59 4.94 9.26
C VAL A 126 -10.01 4.59 9.70
N SER A 127 -10.83 4.11 8.77
CA SER A 127 -12.21 3.68 9.03
C SER A 127 -12.31 2.20 9.38
N LYS A 128 -11.33 1.41 8.92
CA LYS A 128 -11.25 -0.03 9.16
C LYS A 128 -9.83 -0.53 9.04
N VAL A 129 -9.45 -1.50 9.88
CA VAL A 129 -8.21 -2.26 9.78
C VAL A 129 -8.49 -3.76 9.94
N ASP A 130 -7.77 -4.60 9.22
CA ASP A 130 -7.83 -6.06 9.33
C ASP A 130 -6.40 -6.62 9.40
N THR A 131 -6.01 -7.07 10.60
CA THR A 131 -4.75 -7.75 10.89
C THR A 131 -4.93 -9.24 11.17
N THR A 132 -6.15 -9.77 11.01
CA THR A 132 -6.45 -11.17 11.35
C THR A 132 -5.81 -12.17 10.38
N ARG A 133 -5.52 -11.75 9.17
CA ARG A 133 -4.87 -12.55 8.10
C ARG A 133 -4.07 -11.67 7.17
N ARG A 134 -3.00 -12.23 6.61
CA ARG A 134 -2.17 -11.54 5.62
C ARG A 134 -2.74 -11.67 4.21
N PRO A 135 -2.58 -10.64 3.37
CA PRO A 135 -1.96 -9.36 3.71
C PRO A 135 -2.85 -8.55 4.68
N PHE A 136 -2.24 -7.81 5.61
CA PHE A 136 -2.97 -6.86 6.44
C PHE A 136 -3.49 -5.72 5.56
N THR A 137 -4.70 -5.25 5.87
CA THR A 137 -5.35 -4.20 5.08
C THR A 137 -5.92 -3.11 5.96
N ALA A 138 -6.01 -1.89 5.42
CA ALA A 138 -6.68 -0.79 6.06
C ALA A 138 -7.47 0.04 5.04
N GLU A 139 -8.67 0.48 5.42
CA GLU A 139 -9.46 1.44 4.69
C GLU A 139 -9.30 2.81 5.34
N ILE A 140 -9.06 3.82 4.51
CA ILE A 140 -8.84 5.21 4.93
C ILE A 140 -9.89 6.07 4.26
N GLU A 141 -10.58 6.87 5.04
CA GLU A 141 -11.50 7.90 4.56
C GLU A 141 -10.86 9.27 4.79
N ASP A 142 -10.75 10.08 3.73
CA ASP A 142 -10.16 11.42 3.78
C ASP A 142 -11.18 12.46 3.33
N CYS A 143 -11.42 13.47 4.15
CA CYS A 143 -12.10 14.68 3.72
C CYS A 143 -11.10 15.56 2.95
N PHE A 144 -11.14 15.47 1.61
CA PHE A 144 -10.14 16.06 0.74
C PHE A 144 -10.65 17.35 0.12
N ASP A 145 -10.03 18.48 0.48
CA ASP A 145 -10.40 19.80 0.00
C ASP A 145 -9.35 20.32 -0.98
N THR A 146 -9.75 20.44 -2.25
CA THR A 146 -8.93 20.94 -3.35
C THR A 146 -9.19 22.41 -3.67
N SER A 147 -9.87 23.18 -2.83
CA SER A 147 -10.14 24.60 -3.07
C SER A 147 -8.85 25.42 -3.23
N GLY A 148 -7.84 25.09 -2.44
CA GLY A 148 -6.49 25.69 -2.49
C GLY A 148 -5.53 25.01 -3.46
N TRP A 149 -5.95 23.97 -4.19
CA TRP A 149 -5.09 23.18 -5.09
C TRP A 149 -5.73 23.11 -6.48
N ASP A 150 -5.26 23.91 -7.41
CA ASP A 150 -5.89 24.09 -8.73
C ASP A 150 -5.06 23.47 -9.86
N VAL A 151 -5.76 22.98 -10.90
CA VAL A 151 -5.16 22.54 -12.16
C VAL A 151 -5.06 23.75 -13.08
N VAL A 152 -3.84 24.06 -13.53
CA VAL A 152 -3.58 25.25 -14.35
C VAL A 152 -2.81 24.90 -15.62
N SER A 153 -3.00 25.70 -16.66
CA SER A 153 -2.15 25.64 -17.84
C SER A 153 -0.73 26.10 -17.50
N LYS A 154 0.27 25.25 -17.70
CA LYS A 154 1.69 25.58 -17.49
C LYS A 154 2.14 26.81 -18.29
N LYS A 155 1.55 27.03 -19.48
CA LYS A 155 1.90 28.16 -20.37
C LYS A 155 1.29 29.48 -19.91
N THR A 156 0.06 29.48 -19.41
CA THR A 156 -0.71 30.72 -19.18
C THR A 156 -1.04 30.97 -17.72
N GLY A 157 -0.86 30.01 -16.83
CA GLY A 157 -1.28 30.07 -15.44
C GLY A 157 -2.80 30.06 -15.23
N LYS A 158 -3.59 29.99 -16.31
CA LYS A 158 -5.06 30.00 -16.21
C LYS A 158 -5.56 28.65 -15.69
N SER A 159 -6.57 28.71 -14.80
CA SER A 159 -7.26 27.50 -14.32
C SER A 159 -7.86 26.70 -15.48
N ALA A 160 -7.66 25.39 -15.40
CA ALA A 160 -8.27 24.39 -16.28
C ALA A 160 -9.33 23.56 -15.54
N ARG A 161 -9.70 23.96 -14.33
CA ARG A 161 -10.73 23.29 -13.54
C ARG A 161 -12.10 23.39 -14.24
N THR A 162 -12.81 22.28 -14.29
CA THR A 162 -14.18 22.25 -14.79
C THR A 162 -15.09 23.07 -13.90
N LYS A 163 -15.85 23.98 -14.49
CA LYS A 163 -16.81 24.82 -13.78
C LYS A 163 -17.86 23.94 -13.06
N GLY A 164 -18.12 24.22 -11.78
CA GLY A 164 -19.09 23.46 -10.98
C GLY A 164 -18.56 22.12 -10.44
N GLN A 165 -17.29 21.80 -10.68
CA GLN A 165 -16.69 20.61 -10.07
C GLN A 165 -16.56 20.79 -8.54
N ALA A 166 -17.02 19.79 -7.78
CA ALA A 166 -16.85 19.78 -6.32
C ALA A 166 -15.37 19.89 -5.95
N THR A 167 -15.04 20.80 -5.04
CA THR A 167 -13.68 21.02 -4.54
C THR A 167 -13.42 20.30 -3.23
N ARG A 168 -14.47 19.98 -2.47
CA ARG A 168 -14.37 19.26 -1.20
C ARG A 168 -15.25 18.01 -1.27
N TYR A 169 -14.64 16.85 -1.04
CA TYR A 169 -15.30 15.55 -1.22
C TYR A 169 -14.55 14.47 -0.44
N VAL A 170 -15.22 13.34 -0.22
CA VAL A 170 -14.62 12.17 0.42
C VAL A 170 -13.73 11.42 -0.58
N VAL A 171 -12.56 11.01 -0.12
CA VAL A 171 -11.68 10.06 -0.80
C VAL A 171 -11.62 8.79 0.04
N ILE A 172 -11.86 7.63 -0.59
CA ILE A 172 -11.65 6.32 0.03
C ILE A 172 -10.36 5.72 -0.54
N ALA A 173 -9.47 5.28 0.34
CA ALA A 173 -8.25 4.59 -0.05
C ALA A 173 -8.14 3.24 0.66
N GLN A 174 -7.63 2.23 -0.06
CA GLN A 174 -7.28 0.93 0.49
C GLN A 174 -5.77 0.81 0.57
N ALA A 175 -5.26 0.57 1.77
CA ALA A 175 -3.85 0.29 2.04
C ALA A 175 -3.64 -1.20 2.32
N GLU A 176 -2.48 -1.72 1.94
CA GLU A 176 -2.09 -3.12 2.14
C GLU A 176 -0.64 -3.19 2.63
N LEU A 177 -0.38 -4.10 3.58
CA LEU A 177 0.98 -4.42 4.04
C LEU A 177 1.60 -5.47 3.12
N PHE A 178 2.64 -5.09 2.41
CA PHE A 178 3.36 -5.93 1.46
C PHE A 178 4.40 -6.83 2.15
N GLY A 179 4.87 -7.85 1.44
CA GLY A 179 5.84 -8.82 1.95
C GLY A 179 7.21 -8.23 2.33
N ASP A 180 7.52 -7.02 1.87
CA ASP A 180 8.71 -6.24 2.26
C ASP A 180 8.51 -5.40 3.54
N GLY A 181 7.38 -5.56 4.21
CA GLY A 181 7.04 -4.84 5.45
C GLY A 181 6.57 -3.40 5.21
N GLN A 182 6.32 -2.99 3.97
CA GLN A 182 5.88 -1.64 3.64
C GLN A 182 4.38 -1.58 3.36
N TRP A 183 3.69 -0.63 3.99
CA TRP A 183 2.33 -0.27 3.65
C TRP A 183 2.32 0.56 2.37
N ARG A 184 1.45 0.19 1.42
CA ARG A 184 1.22 0.94 0.17
C ARG A 184 -0.26 1.04 -0.14
N ILE A 185 -0.61 2.12 -0.82
CA ILE A 185 -1.98 2.35 -1.27
C ILE A 185 -2.23 1.52 -2.54
N ARG A 186 -3.26 0.68 -2.48
CA ARG A 186 -3.68 -0.22 -3.58
C ARG A 186 -4.80 0.36 -4.42
N GLU A 187 -5.71 1.09 -3.77
CA GLU A 187 -6.88 1.68 -4.43
C GLU A 187 -7.12 3.08 -3.89
N VAL A 188 -7.59 3.97 -4.75
CA VAL A 188 -8.02 5.31 -4.40
C VAL A 188 -9.24 5.64 -5.22
N SER A 189 -10.33 6.06 -4.55
CA SER A 189 -11.57 6.45 -5.16
C SER A 189 -12.05 7.80 -4.62
N ALA A 190 -12.19 8.78 -5.50
CA ALA A 190 -12.74 10.09 -5.16
C ALA A 190 -14.26 10.06 -5.28
N GLN A 191 -14.95 10.16 -4.17
CA GLN A 191 -16.42 10.18 -4.06
C GLN A 191 -16.91 11.63 -4.17
N ARG A 192 -16.89 12.20 -5.37
CA ARG A 192 -17.16 13.65 -5.59
C ARG A 192 -18.58 14.06 -5.29
N GLU A 193 -19.50 13.12 -5.25
CA GLU A 193 -20.91 13.29 -4.84
C GLU A 193 -21.08 13.27 -3.31
N ARG A 194 -20.07 12.80 -2.56
CA ARG A 194 -20.06 12.81 -1.08
C ARG A 194 -19.29 14.04 -0.59
N SER A 195 -20.04 15.02 -0.18
CA SER A 195 -19.45 16.18 0.49
C SER A 195 -19.03 15.84 1.90
N CYS A 196 -18.01 16.43 2.41
CA CYS A 196 -17.55 16.41 3.80
C CYS A 196 -17.25 17.88 4.24
#